data_57c325f97cb822cf667457a94921e3fe
#
_entry.id   57c325f97cb822cf667457a94921e3fe
#
_cell.length_a   1.000
_cell.length_b   1.000
_cell.length_c   1.000
_cell.angle_alpha   90.00
_cell.angle_beta   90.00
_cell.angle_gamma   90.00
#
_symmetry.space_group_name_H-M   'P 1'
#
loop_
_entity.id
_entity.type
_entity.pdbx_description
1 polymer ?
#
loop_
_entity_poly.entity_id
_entity_poly.type
_entity_poly.pdbx_seq_one_letter_code
_entity_poly.pdbx_strand_id
1 'polypeptide(L)'
;MRGGFKNSLLIDYEKSTPLEDGPNKRGFDESFVTPNCPTTDPLYVYIENGMVPEPASQRHERDNLPNPGGKWRWDNDEGWMAPNYEFVNADLLFYEKTKDFIQQHVKQTPDQPFFAVFSTQIAHAPVLPAKEFEGKTEGGPRGDFVFELDALVGRVVDLVDKLGIDDNTLILFNADNGAETVHVNWMRDDHDHDASGGWRGMKRDGWEGGHRVPFMARWPQRIEAGQVSDQLTNTTDIFATLASVVGYSLKEEDATDSYDMLPAMLGIQDKEDSIRPHMLTQSFRGEFQIRQGDWKYLDHKGSGGNGYDKPPMKRWALPEKAPESTGQLYNLKDDPGETNNLFFANESKRIEMQKLLEELKTSGRSAPKVRKPIGVENIPRR
;
A
#
# COMPACT_ATOMS: atom_id res chain seq x y z
N MET A 1 -5.62 11.30 3.58
CA MET A 1 -5.43 12.74 3.25
C MET A 1 -6.36 13.09 2.11
N ARG A 2 -7.48 13.77 2.37
CA ARG A 2 -8.26 14.41 1.31
C ARG A 2 -7.61 15.77 1.01
N GLY A 3 -6.45 15.76 0.41
CA GLY A 3 -5.84 16.91 -0.22
C GLY A 3 -6.33 17.02 -1.66
N GLY A 4 -7.64 17.03 -1.84
CA GLY A 4 -8.22 17.27 -3.15
C GLY A 4 -7.77 18.63 -3.65
N PHE A 5 -7.18 18.68 -4.80
CA PHE A 5 -7.05 19.90 -5.55
C PHE A 5 -8.41 20.58 -5.59
N LYS A 6 -8.52 21.78 -5.03
CA LYS A 6 -9.79 22.50 -5.00
C LYS A 6 -10.29 22.69 -6.43
N ASN A 7 -11.61 22.70 -6.64
CA ASN A 7 -12.34 22.85 -7.90
C ASN A 7 -11.86 23.93 -8.89
N SER A 8 -10.87 24.75 -8.55
CA SER A 8 -10.26 25.75 -9.44
C SER A 8 -9.31 25.17 -10.50
N LEU A 9 -8.93 23.89 -10.40
CA LEU A 9 -8.06 23.22 -11.38
C LEU A 9 -8.84 22.63 -12.59
N LEU A 10 -10.14 22.70 -12.60
CA LEU A 10 -10.98 22.17 -13.67
C LEU A 10 -11.00 22.98 -14.97
N ILE A 11 -10.41 24.19 -14.99
CA ILE A 11 -10.78 25.18 -16.02
C ILE A 11 -9.63 25.54 -16.98
N ASP A 12 -8.34 25.32 -16.66
CA ASP A 12 -7.23 25.83 -17.47
C ASP A 12 -6.08 24.84 -17.71
N TYR A 13 -6.38 23.56 -17.97
CA TYR A 13 -5.34 22.71 -18.54
C TYR A 13 -5.25 22.95 -20.05
N GLU A 14 -4.58 24.03 -20.44
CA GLU A 14 -4.06 24.13 -21.79
C GLU A 14 -3.08 23.00 -22.03
N LYS A 15 -3.20 22.31 -23.18
CA LYS A 15 -2.33 21.17 -23.59
C LYS A 15 -0.83 21.43 -23.49
N SER A 16 -0.43 22.68 -23.28
CA SER A 16 0.94 23.15 -23.32
C SER A 16 1.53 23.57 -21.97
N THR A 17 0.74 23.60 -20.89
CA THR A 17 1.24 24.10 -19.59
C THR A 17 1.66 22.92 -18.70
N PRO A 18 2.95 22.78 -18.35
CA PRO A 18 3.40 21.77 -17.41
C PRO A 18 2.82 22.00 -16.01
N LEU A 19 2.51 20.91 -15.31
CA LEU A 19 2.11 20.98 -13.92
C LEU A 19 3.24 21.54 -13.04
N GLU A 20 2.87 22.34 -12.05
CA GLU A 20 3.82 22.94 -11.10
C GLU A 20 4.43 21.90 -10.15
N ASP A 21 3.71 20.83 -9.87
CA ASP A 21 4.15 19.71 -9.01
C ASP A 21 3.81 18.34 -9.66
N GLY A 22 4.40 17.28 -9.15
CA GLY A 22 4.21 15.92 -9.64
C GLY A 22 5.51 15.10 -9.60
N PRO A 23 5.47 13.85 -10.07
CA PRO A 23 6.65 12.96 -10.00
C PRO A 23 7.89 13.55 -10.66
N ASN A 24 7.77 14.20 -11.81
CA ASN A 24 8.90 14.82 -12.52
C ASN A 24 9.54 16.00 -11.78
N LYS A 25 8.87 16.55 -10.77
CA LYS A 25 9.44 17.58 -9.85
C LYS A 25 10.02 16.96 -8.58
N ARG A 26 9.89 15.63 -8.43
CA ARG A 26 10.31 14.86 -7.26
C ARG A 26 11.40 13.84 -7.58
N GLY A 27 12.05 13.96 -8.73
CA GLY A 27 13.21 13.14 -9.11
C GLY A 27 12.90 11.97 -10.07
N PHE A 28 11.68 11.87 -10.61
CA PHE A 28 11.38 10.93 -11.68
C PHE A 28 11.61 11.57 -13.05
N ASP A 29 12.34 10.88 -13.92
CA ASP A 29 12.61 11.34 -15.29
C ASP A 29 11.38 11.20 -16.19
N GLU A 30 10.62 10.12 -16.00
CA GLU A 30 9.39 9.84 -16.71
C GLU A 30 8.24 9.56 -15.75
N SER A 31 7.03 9.95 -16.11
CA SER A 31 5.83 9.63 -15.35
C SER A 31 4.60 9.50 -16.23
N PHE A 32 3.73 8.55 -15.88
CA PHE A 32 2.38 8.44 -16.40
C PHE A 32 1.45 8.16 -15.22
N VAL A 33 0.64 9.13 -14.85
CA VAL A 33 -0.17 9.09 -13.63
C VAL A 33 -1.56 9.70 -13.87
N THR A 34 -2.43 9.58 -12.87
CA THR A 34 -3.69 10.33 -12.78
C THR A 34 -3.60 11.37 -11.68
N PRO A 35 -4.39 12.45 -11.71
CA PRO A 35 -4.33 13.51 -10.69
C PRO A 35 -4.80 13.03 -9.32
N ASN A 36 -5.64 11.98 -9.29
CA ASN A 36 -6.30 11.44 -8.12
C ASN A 36 -6.39 9.92 -8.26
N CYS A 37 -7.21 9.28 -7.41
CA CYS A 37 -7.55 7.87 -7.60
C CYS A 37 -8.21 7.68 -8.98
N PRO A 38 -7.73 6.76 -9.82
CA PRO A 38 -8.14 6.64 -11.22
C PRO A 38 -9.63 6.44 -11.45
N THR A 39 -10.36 5.99 -10.44
CA THR A 39 -11.76 5.56 -10.61
C THR A 39 -12.74 6.19 -9.65
N THR A 40 -12.29 7.00 -8.67
CA THR A 40 -13.16 7.56 -7.63
C THR A 40 -13.32 9.07 -7.70
N ASP A 41 -12.26 9.80 -8.02
CA ASP A 41 -12.25 11.25 -7.93
C ASP A 41 -12.71 11.92 -9.23
N PRO A 42 -13.37 13.08 -9.19
CA PRO A 42 -14.18 13.62 -10.29
C PRO A 42 -13.41 14.28 -11.43
N LEU A 43 -12.12 13.99 -11.59
CA LEU A 43 -11.28 14.45 -12.70
C LEU A 43 -10.51 13.29 -13.31
N TYR A 44 -10.95 12.85 -14.47
CA TYR A 44 -10.46 11.65 -15.15
C TYR A 44 -9.62 12.04 -16.36
N VAL A 45 -8.34 12.24 -16.13
CA VAL A 45 -7.32 12.55 -17.15
C VAL A 45 -6.06 11.78 -16.87
N TYR A 46 -5.28 11.53 -17.91
CA TYR A 46 -3.88 11.07 -17.76
C TYR A 46 -2.94 12.26 -17.74
N ILE A 47 -1.90 12.15 -16.95
CA ILE A 47 -0.79 13.11 -16.86
C ILE A 47 0.47 12.35 -17.29
N GLU A 48 1.08 12.79 -18.39
CA GLU A 48 2.30 12.20 -18.92
C GLU A 48 3.43 13.23 -18.87
N ASN A 49 4.48 12.92 -18.11
CA ASN A 49 5.64 13.79 -17.91
C ASN A 49 5.27 15.23 -17.47
N GLY A 50 4.30 15.31 -16.56
CA GLY A 50 3.81 16.58 -16.03
C GLY A 50 2.89 17.36 -16.97
N MET A 51 2.47 16.80 -18.09
CA MET A 51 1.55 17.40 -19.05
C MET A 51 0.24 16.62 -19.09
N VAL A 52 -0.87 17.28 -19.44
CA VAL A 52 -2.16 16.65 -19.73
C VAL A 52 -2.34 16.57 -21.24
N PRO A 53 -2.03 15.42 -21.88
CA PRO A 53 -2.07 15.30 -23.35
C PRO A 53 -3.46 15.50 -23.94
N GLU A 54 -4.48 15.01 -23.22
CA GLU A 54 -5.88 15.12 -23.62
C GLU A 54 -6.70 15.70 -22.47
N PRO A 55 -7.15 16.97 -22.57
CA PRO A 55 -7.92 17.61 -21.51
C PRO A 55 -9.31 16.99 -21.30
N ALA A 56 -9.82 17.10 -20.08
CA ALA A 56 -11.17 16.68 -19.74
C ALA A 56 -12.18 17.58 -20.49
N SER A 57 -12.94 17.01 -21.39
CA SER A 57 -13.93 17.72 -22.24
C SER A 57 -15.29 17.06 -22.26
N GLN A 58 -15.45 15.91 -21.62
CA GLN A 58 -16.69 15.16 -21.54
C GLN A 58 -17.18 15.07 -20.10
N ARG A 59 -18.52 15.04 -19.91
CA ARG A 59 -19.11 14.76 -18.62
C ARG A 59 -19.15 13.25 -18.40
N HIS A 60 -18.59 12.78 -17.28
CA HIS A 60 -18.75 11.42 -16.80
C HIS A 60 -19.89 11.36 -15.79
N GLU A 61 -20.77 10.39 -15.96
CA GLU A 61 -21.85 10.03 -15.05
C GLU A 61 -21.61 8.59 -14.59
N ARG A 62 -21.88 8.30 -13.31
CA ARG A 62 -21.65 6.97 -12.71
C ARG A 62 -22.34 5.84 -13.47
N ASP A 63 -23.52 6.12 -14.02
CA ASP A 63 -24.29 5.13 -14.77
C ASP A 63 -23.63 4.70 -16.08
N ASN A 64 -22.64 5.46 -16.57
CA ASN A 64 -21.85 5.12 -17.75
C ASN A 64 -20.77 4.06 -17.48
N LEU A 65 -20.48 3.75 -16.20
CA LEU A 65 -19.54 2.67 -15.89
C LEU A 65 -20.10 1.31 -16.32
N PRO A 66 -19.25 0.42 -16.82
CA PRO A 66 -19.60 -0.99 -16.97
C PRO A 66 -20.11 -1.56 -15.66
N ASN A 67 -21.06 -2.46 -15.75
CA ASN A 67 -21.69 -3.04 -14.57
C ASN A 67 -21.20 -4.47 -14.31
N PRO A 68 -20.17 -4.69 -13.48
CA PRO A 68 -19.74 -6.03 -13.10
C PRO A 68 -20.61 -6.66 -12.00
N GLY A 69 -21.79 -6.08 -11.69
CA GLY A 69 -22.69 -6.61 -10.66
C GLY A 69 -23.31 -5.55 -9.73
N GLY A 70 -23.77 -4.43 -10.27
CA GLY A 70 -24.57 -3.42 -9.55
C GLY A 70 -23.80 -2.72 -8.40
N LYS A 71 -23.82 -3.31 -7.22
CA LYS A 71 -23.20 -2.74 -6.01
C LYS A 71 -21.68 -2.50 -6.12
N TRP A 72 -20.98 -3.24 -6.97
CA TRP A 72 -19.52 -3.13 -7.14
C TRP A 72 -19.06 -1.83 -7.81
N ARG A 73 -19.99 -1.02 -8.32
CA ARG A 73 -19.75 0.34 -8.88
C ARG A 73 -19.69 1.43 -7.80
N TRP A 74 -19.78 1.07 -6.54
CA TRP A 74 -19.71 2.00 -5.42
C TRP A 74 -18.38 2.79 -5.45
N ASP A 75 -18.45 4.04 -5.00
CA ASP A 75 -17.30 4.96 -4.85
C ASP A 75 -16.72 5.51 -6.17
N ASN A 76 -17.56 5.65 -7.21
CA ASN A 76 -17.19 6.42 -8.39
C ASN A 76 -17.90 7.77 -8.38
N ASP A 77 -17.15 8.85 -8.48
CA ASP A 77 -17.70 10.20 -8.52
C ASP A 77 -17.98 10.67 -9.96
N GLU A 78 -19.08 11.38 -10.14
CA GLU A 78 -19.38 12.05 -11.40
C GLU A 78 -18.48 13.27 -11.59
N GLY A 79 -17.95 13.45 -12.80
CA GLY A 79 -16.97 14.50 -13.01
C GLY A 79 -16.69 14.82 -14.47
N TRP A 80 -15.51 15.38 -14.70
CA TRP A 80 -15.01 15.66 -16.04
C TRP A 80 -13.99 14.61 -16.46
N MET A 81 -14.05 14.21 -17.73
CA MET A 81 -13.27 13.12 -18.27
C MET A 81 -12.66 13.49 -19.63
N ALA A 82 -11.41 13.08 -19.85
CA ALA A 82 -10.80 13.11 -21.17
C ALA A 82 -11.42 12.06 -22.10
N PRO A 83 -11.54 12.33 -23.41
CA PRO A 83 -12.11 11.38 -24.36
C PRO A 83 -11.40 10.02 -24.43
N ASN A 84 -10.11 9.99 -24.10
CA ASN A 84 -9.28 8.79 -24.10
C ASN A 84 -9.16 8.09 -22.75
N TYR A 85 -9.93 8.52 -21.74
CA TYR A 85 -9.87 7.92 -20.42
C TYR A 85 -10.70 6.65 -20.34
N GLU A 86 -10.08 5.58 -19.84
CA GLU A 86 -10.73 4.28 -19.69
C GLU A 86 -10.60 3.77 -18.26
N PHE A 87 -11.75 3.57 -17.59
CA PHE A 87 -11.79 3.08 -16.22
C PHE A 87 -11.38 1.61 -16.09
N VAL A 88 -11.93 0.75 -16.96
CA VAL A 88 -11.77 -0.71 -16.88
C VAL A 88 -10.34 -1.14 -17.23
N ASN A 89 -9.70 -0.45 -18.17
CA ASN A 89 -8.38 -0.80 -18.67
C ASN A 89 -7.26 0.07 -18.09
N ALA A 90 -7.54 0.84 -17.03
CA ALA A 90 -6.55 1.78 -16.48
C ALA A 90 -5.26 1.06 -16.03
N ASP A 91 -5.37 -0.05 -15.31
CA ASP A 91 -4.21 -0.79 -14.82
C ASP A 91 -3.47 -1.53 -15.94
N LEU A 92 -4.18 -1.99 -16.97
CA LEU A 92 -3.55 -2.52 -18.19
C LEU A 92 -2.73 -1.45 -18.92
N LEU A 93 -3.25 -0.23 -19.00
CA LEU A 93 -2.52 0.91 -19.59
C LEU A 93 -1.29 1.27 -18.76
N PHE A 94 -1.41 1.30 -17.44
CA PHE A 94 -0.25 1.54 -16.55
C PHE A 94 0.82 0.46 -16.71
N TYR A 95 0.40 -0.81 -16.87
CA TYR A 95 1.33 -1.88 -17.17
C TYR A 95 2.03 -1.67 -18.54
N GLU A 96 1.30 -1.33 -19.60
CA GLU A 96 1.89 -1.08 -20.91
C GLU A 96 2.93 0.06 -20.87
N LYS A 97 2.62 1.16 -20.20
CA LYS A 97 3.56 2.29 -19.97
C LYS A 97 4.80 1.85 -19.19
N THR A 98 4.63 1.04 -18.14
CA THR A 98 5.75 0.48 -17.36
C THR A 98 6.61 -0.45 -18.22
N LYS A 99 5.98 -1.32 -18.99
CA LYS A 99 6.66 -2.23 -19.92
C LYS A 99 7.48 -1.46 -20.95
N ASP A 100 6.87 -0.46 -21.59
CA ASP A 100 7.53 0.35 -22.61
C ASP A 100 8.75 1.08 -22.04
N PHE A 101 8.63 1.67 -20.86
CA PHE A 101 9.75 2.30 -20.15
C PHE A 101 10.88 1.31 -19.90
N ILE A 102 10.61 0.14 -19.32
CA ILE A 102 11.65 -0.87 -19.01
C ILE A 102 12.33 -1.35 -20.29
N GLN A 103 11.57 -1.68 -21.33
CA GLN A 103 12.11 -2.15 -22.61
C GLN A 103 12.99 -1.10 -23.29
N GLN A 104 12.56 0.16 -23.29
CA GLN A 104 13.33 1.25 -23.87
C GLN A 104 14.61 1.50 -23.08
N HIS A 105 14.53 1.52 -21.75
CA HIS A 105 15.68 1.73 -20.88
C HIS A 105 16.74 0.64 -21.09
N VAL A 106 16.36 -0.64 -21.04
CA VAL A 106 17.27 -1.77 -21.25
C VAL A 106 17.92 -1.73 -22.64
N LYS A 107 17.19 -1.28 -23.66
CA LYS A 107 17.72 -1.14 -25.02
C LYS A 107 18.68 0.03 -25.21
N GLN A 108 18.38 1.18 -24.57
CA GLN A 108 19.10 2.43 -24.80
C GLN A 108 20.26 2.65 -23.82
N THR A 109 20.10 2.20 -22.61
CA THR A 109 21.04 2.42 -21.49
C THR A 109 21.24 1.16 -20.64
N PRO A 110 21.67 0.02 -21.25
CA PRO A 110 21.71 -1.29 -20.58
C PRO A 110 22.60 -1.33 -19.32
N ASP A 111 23.59 -0.44 -19.24
CA ASP A 111 24.55 -0.38 -18.13
C ASP A 111 24.11 0.58 -17.03
N GLN A 112 22.97 1.27 -17.19
CA GLN A 112 22.44 2.17 -16.18
C GLN A 112 21.31 1.50 -15.39
N PRO A 113 21.30 1.61 -14.06
CA PRO A 113 20.16 1.12 -13.27
C PRO A 113 18.92 1.98 -13.52
N PHE A 114 17.75 1.40 -13.32
CA PHE A 114 16.49 2.12 -13.29
C PHE A 114 15.74 1.89 -11.98
N PHE A 115 14.85 2.81 -11.67
CA PHE A 115 13.84 2.68 -10.60
C PHE A 115 12.47 2.92 -11.21
N ALA A 116 11.60 1.94 -11.15
CA ALA A 116 10.23 2.02 -11.64
C ALA A 116 9.23 1.79 -10.53
N VAL A 117 8.17 2.60 -10.48
CA VAL A 117 7.04 2.44 -9.57
C VAL A 117 5.80 2.16 -10.42
N PHE A 118 5.27 0.94 -10.30
CA PHE A 118 4.03 0.52 -10.93
C PHE A 118 2.93 0.47 -9.86
N SER A 119 2.16 1.56 -9.75
CA SER A 119 1.06 1.67 -8.79
C SER A 119 -0.26 1.38 -9.48
N THR A 120 -0.91 0.29 -9.09
CA THR A 120 -2.23 -0.08 -9.59
C THR A 120 -3.33 0.54 -8.73
N GLN A 121 -4.52 0.72 -9.32
CA GLN A 121 -5.72 1.01 -8.55
C GLN A 121 -6.32 -0.24 -7.90
N ILE A 122 -5.97 -1.42 -8.43
CA ILE A 122 -6.45 -2.71 -7.94
C ILE A 122 -5.93 -2.94 -6.51
N ALA A 123 -6.77 -3.16 -5.51
CA ALA A 123 -8.18 -3.56 -5.62
C ALA A 123 -9.11 -2.51 -4.98
N HIS A 124 -8.93 -1.22 -5.29
CA HIS A 124 -9.79 -0.14 -4.80
C HIS A 124 -11.18 -0.18 -5.46
N ALA A 125 -12.17 0.46 -4.82
CA ALA A 125 -13.47 0.70 -5.42
C ALA A 125 -13.39 1.80 -6.52
N PRO A 126 -14.25 1.78 -7.51
CA PRO A 126 -15.17 0.70 -7.93
C PRO A 126 -14.40 -0.53 -8.42
N VAL A 127 -15.01 -1.71 -8.25
CA VAL A 127 -14.42 -2.97 -8.71
C VAL A 127 -14.75 -3.16 -10.19
N LEU A 128 -13.74 -3.02 -11.03
CA LEU A 128 -13.88 -2.99 -12.50
C LEU A 128 -12.81 -3.88 -13.15
N PRO A 129 -12.88 -5.22 -12.99
CA PRO A 129 -11.91 -6.11 -13.66
C PRO A 129 -12.00 -5.95 -15.17
N ALA A 130 -10.85 -5.96 -15.85
CA ALA A 130 -10.81 -5.93 -17.29
C ALA A 130 -11.46 -7.20 -17.87
N LYS A 131 -12.03 -7.08 -19.07
CA LYS A 131 -12.87 -8.12 -19.69
C LYS A 131 -12.23 -9.51 -19.73
N GLU A 132 -10.94 -9.59 -19.92
CA GLU A 132 -10.21 -10.87 -19.96
C GLU A 132 -10.14 -11.57 -18.60
N PHE A 133 -10.39 -10.87 -17.50
CA PHE A 133 -10.35 -11.39 -16.13
C PHE A 133 -11.73 -11.65 -15.54
N GLU A 134 -12.81 -11.20 -16.18
CA GLU A 134 -14.18 -11.44 -15.70
C GLU A 134 -14.49 -12.94 -15.62
N GLY A 135 -15.06 -13.36 -14.50
CA GLY A 135 -15.51 -14.75 -14.26
C GLY A 135 -14.36 -15.76 -14.09
N LYS A 136 -13.16 -15.31 -13.73
CA LYS A 136 -11.99 -16.20 -13.54
C LYS A 136 -11.90 -16.82 -12.16
N THR A 137 -12.61 -16.28 -11.18
CA THR A 137 -12.55 -16.75 -9.80
C THR A 137 -13.93 -16.99 -9.20
N GLU A 138 -13.99 -17.82 -8.15
CA GLU A 138 -15.19 -18.02 -7.35
C GLU A 138 -15.46 -16.85 -6.37
N GLY A 139 -14.52 -15.92 -6.24
CA GLY A 139 -14.63 -14.72 -5.40
C GLY A 139 -15.43 -13.58 -6.02
N GLY A 140 -16.10 -13.81 -7.17
CA GLY A 140 -16.87 -12.81 -7.91
C GLY A 140 -16.03 -11.65 -8.43
N PRO A 141 -16.65 -10.50 -8.77
CA PRO A 141 -15.94 -9.38 -9.40
C PRO A 141 -14.71 -8.90 -8.61
N ARG A 142 -14.76 -8.95 -7.29
CA ARG A 142 -13.62 -8.59 -6.45
C ARG A 142 -12.49 -9.61 -6.55
N GLY A 143 -12.82 -10.90 -6.55
CA GLY A 143 -11.84 -11.98 -6.76
C GLY A 143 -11.19 -11.87 -8.13
N ASP A 144 -11.97 -11.62 -9.18
CA ASP A 144 -11.49 -11.40 -10.55
C ASP A 144 -10.55 -10.20 -10.64
N PHE A 145 -10.86 -9.13 -9.91
CA PHE A 145 -10.03 -7.93 -9.86
C PHE A 145 -8.69 -8.16 -9.15
N VAL A 146 -8.67 -8.94 -8.07
CA VAL A 146 -7.41 -9.37 -7.41
C VAL A 146 -6.63 -10.34 -8.32
N PHE A 147 -7.31 -11.21 -9.05
CA PHE A 147 -6.68 -12.08 -10.05
C PHE A 147 -6.02 -11.30 -11.18
N GLU A 148 -6.64 -10.18 -11.62
CA GLU A 148 -6.03 -9.24 -12.57
C GLU A 148 -4.72 -8.67 -12.01
N LEU A 149 -4.69 -8.25 -10.73
CA LEU A 149 -3.47 -7.77 -10.09
C LEU A 149 -2.36 -8.82 -10.12
N ASP A 150 -2.67 -10.06 -9.75
CA ASP A 150 -1.72 -11.17 -9.77
C ASP A 150 -1.18 -11.41 -11.19
N ALA A 151 -2.06 -11.39 -12.20
CA ALA A 151 -1.67 -11.51 -13.60
C ALA A 151 -0.75 -10.36 -14.08
N LEU A 152 -1.02 -9.12 -13.64
CA LEU A 152 -0.17 -7.98 -13.98
C LEU A 152 1.21 -8.07 -13.34
N VAL A 153 1.28 -8.50 -12.08
CA VAL A 153 2.56 -8.79 -11.41
C VAL A 153 3.31 -9.90 -12.15
N GLY A 154 2.62 -10.98 -12.53
CA GLY A 154 3.17 -12.04 -13.36
C GLY A 154 3.75 -11.52 -14.68
N ARG A 155 3.03 -10.64 -15.37
CA ARG A 155 3.51 -9.99 -16.61
C ARG A 155 4.79 -9.16 -16.40
N VAL A 156 4.93 -8.47 -15.25
CA VAL A 156 6.16 -7.73 -14.91
C VAL A 156 7.32 -8.70 -14.66
N VAL A 157 7.10 -9.77 -13.91
CA VAL A 157 8.13 -10.81 -13.69
C VAL A 157 8.58 -11.43 -15.02
N ASP A 158 7.63 -11.85 -15.85
CA ASP A 158 7.91 -12.40 -17.18
C ASP A 158 8.67 -11.44 -18.10
N LEU A 159 8.37 -10.13 -18.01
CA LEU A 159 9.07 -9.11 -18.77
C LEU A 159 10.54 -9.03 -18.37
N VAL A 160 10.81 -8.96 -17.06
CA VAL A 160 12.16 -8.88 -16.51
C VAL A 160 12.97 -10.12 -16.88
N ASP A 161 12.35 -11.32 -16.79
CA ASP A 161 12.96 -12.59 -17.16
C ASP A 161 13.26 -12.65 -18.68
N LYS A 162 12.32 -12.25 -19.53
CA LYS A 162 12.50 -12.22 -21.00
C LYS A 162 13.57 -11.23 -21.47
N LEU A 163 13.77 -10.15 -20.72
CA LEU A 163 14.83 -9.17 -20.99
C LEU A 163 16.21 -9.64 -20.48
N GLY A 164 16.27 -10.73 -19.71
CA GLY A 164 17.50 -11.27 -19.12
C GLY A 164 18.12 -10.38 -18.05
N ILE A 165 17.30 -9.60 -17.34
CA ILE A 165 17.74 -8.69 -16.28
C ILE A 165 17.27 -9.11 -14.89
N ASP A 166 16.59 -10.25 -14.76
CA ASP A 166 16.00 -10.77 -13.53
C ASP A 166 17.01 -10.96 -12.40
N ASP A 167 18.20 -11.45 -12.72
CA ASP A 167 19.29 -11.63 -11.77
C ASP A 167 19.80 -10.33 -11.13
N ASN A 168 19.61 -9.20 -11.80
CA ASN A 168 20.03 -7.88 -11.35
C ASN A 168 18.87 -6.93 -11.06
N THR A 169 17.66 -7.46 -10.91
CA THR A 169 16.45 -6.67 -10.63
C THR A 169 15.82 -7.08 -9.31
N LEU A 170 15.69 -6.14 -8.40
CA LEU A 170 14.88 -6.29 -7.17
C LEU A 170 13.44 -5.86 -7.48
N ILE A 171 12.50 -6.79 -7.37
CA ILE A 171 11.07 -6.53 -7.44
C ILE A 171 10.51 -6.54 -6.02
N LEU A 172 9.84 -5.46 -5.62
CA LEU A 172 9.10 -5.35 -4.36
C LEU A 172 7.61 -5.24 -4.65
N PHE A 173 6.81 -6.04 -3.97
CA PHE A 173 5.35 -5.97 -4.00
C PHE A 173 4.81 -5.68 -2.61
N ASN A 174 3.88 -4.72 -2.51
CA ASN A 174 3.17 -4.40 -1.28
C ASN A 174 1.82 -3.76 -1.57
N ALA A 175 1.03 -3.54 -0.51
CA ALA A 175 -0.20 -2.75 -0.56
C ALA A 175 -0.15 -1.60 0.44
N ASP A 176 -1.02 -0.61 0.28
CA ASP A 176 -1.06 0.61 1.10
C ASP A 176 -1.81 0.43 2.42
N ASN A 177 -2.88 -0.38 2.42
CA ASN A 177 -3.71 -0.65 3.59
C ASN A 177 -4.51 -1.96 3.46
N GLY A 178 -5.14 -2.37 4.54
CA GLY A 178 -6.03 -3.52 4.57
C GLY A 178 -7.28 -3.36 3.70
N ALA A 179 -8.05 -4.44 3.55
CA ALA A 179 -9.16 -4.52 2.62
C ALA A 179 -10.29 -3.52 2.94
N GLU A 180 -10.94 -3.00 1.88
CA GLU A 180 -12.04 -2.04 2.00
C GLU A 180 -13.27 -2.69 2.66
N THR A 181 -13.84 -2.00 3.64
CA THR A 181 -14.93 -2.46 4.50
C THR A 181 -16.14 -3.03 3.74
N VAL A 182 -16.60 -2.33 2.72
CA VAL A 182 -17.77 -2.76 1.95
C VAL A 182 -17.48 -4.02 1.15
N HIS A 183 -16.28 -4.14 0.59
CA HIS A 183 -15.85 -5.32 -0.18
C HIS A 183 -15.71 -6.54 0.72
N VAL A 184 -15.10 -6.41 1.90
CA VAL A 184 -15.01 -7.51 2.87
C VAL A 184 -16.40 -8.02 3.24
N ASN A 185 -17.35 -7.12 3.52
CA ASN A 185 -18.71 -7.52 3.84
C ASN A 185 -19.38 -8.26 2.68
N TRP A 186 -19.24 -7.76 1.45
CA TRP A 186 -19.85 -8.40 0.29
C TRP A 186 -19.22 -9.75 -0.04
N MET A 187 -17.91 -9.89 0.10
CA MET A 187 -17.24 -11.17 -0.13
C MET A 187 -17.62 -12.20 0.92
N ARG A 188 -17.76 -11.81 2.18
CA ARG A 188 -18.28 -12.69 3.25
C ARG A 188 -19.70 -13.12 2.99
N ASP A 189 -20.58 -12.21 2.53
CA ASP A 189 -22.01 -12.49 2.32
C ASP A 189 -22.26 -13.31 1.05
N ASP A 190 -21.56 -13.00 -0.03
CA ASP A 190 -21.87 -13.57 -1.35
C ASP A 190 -20.98 -14.79 -1.68
N HIS A 191 -19.78 -14.89 -1.09
CA HIS A 191 -18.75 -15.85 -1.51
C HIS A 191 -18.11 -16.61 -0.35
N ASP A 192 -18.61 -16.43 0.89
CA ASP A 192 -18.04 -17.05 2.12
C ASP A 192 -16.51 -16.83 2.23
N HIS A 193 -16.03 -15.66 1.77
CA HIS A 193 -14.61 -15.32 1.74
C HIS A 193 -14.29 -14.12 2.63
N ASP A 194 -13.33 -14.29 3.54
CA ASP A 194 -12.84 -13.23 4.41
C ASP A 194 -11.58 -12.56 3.85
N ALA A 195 -11.74 -11.45 3.14
CA ALA A 195 -10.63 -10.68 2.58
C ALA A 195 -9.76 -9.97 3.63
N SER A 196 -10.13 -9.98 4.92
CA SER A 196 -9.27 -9.52 6.02
C SER A 196 -8.36 -10.64 6.58
N GLY A 197 -8.47 -11.87 6.06
CA GLY A 197 -7.62 -13.00 6.46
C GLY A 197 -7.80 -13.43 7.91
N GLY A 198 -8.97 -13.18 8.52
CA GLY A 198 -9.25 -13.46 9.92
C GLY A 198 -8.70 -12.43 10.92
N TRP A 199 -7.99 -11.41 10.46
CA TRP A 199 -7.53 -10.31 11.30
C TRP A 199 -8.69 -9.39 11.68
N ARG A 200 -8.68 -8.86 12.91
CA ARG A 200 -9.66 -7.87 13.34
C ARG A 200 -9.48 -6.56 12.60
N GLY A 201 -10.60 -5.94 12.21
CA GLY A 201 -10.59 -4.66 11.51
C GLY A 201 -10.41 -4.77 9.99
N MET A 202 -10.42 -3.63 9.35
CA MET A 202 -10.37 -3.45 7.90
C MET A 202 -9.74 -2.09 7.61
N LYS A 203 -9.56 -1.72 6.35
CA LYS A 203 -9.11 -0.38 5.93
C LYS A 203 -9.69 0.71 6.84
N ARG A 204 -8.88 1.61 7.33
CA ARG A 204 -9.14 2.73 8.27
C ARG A 204 -9.00 2.39 9.75
N ASP A 205 -9.09 1.10 10.14
CA ASP A 205 -9.04 0.69 11.55
C ASP A 205 -7.61 0.62 12.08
N GLY A 206 -7.43 0.89 13.38
CA GLY A 206 -6.17 0.73 14.09
C GLY A 206 -5.81 -0.73 14.41
N TRP A 207 -6.73 -1.67 14.24
CA TRP A 207 -6.50 -3.10 14.43
C TRP A 207 -5.71 -3.72 13.26
N GLU A 208 -5.20 -4.94 13.45
CA GLU A 208 -4.29 -5.59 12.49
C GLU A 208 -4.86 -5.65 11.06
N GLY A 209 -6.15 -5.97 10.88
CA GLY A 209 -6.78 -6.02 9.55
C GLY A 209 -6.80 -4.69 8.77
N GLY A 210 -6.58 -3.56 9.45
CA GLY A 210 -6.46 -2.26 8.80
C GLY A 210 -5.07 -1.96 8.25
N HIS A 211 -4.03 -2.63 8.77
CA HIS A 211 -2.63 -2.33 8.51
C HIS A 211 -1.83 -3.51 7.97
N ARG A 212 -2.27 -4.74 8.21
CA ARG A 212 -1.56 -5.94 7.79
C ARG A 212 -1.78 -6.19 6.30
N VAL A 213 -0.73 -6.00 5.53
CA VAL A 213 -0.72 -6.08 4.07
C VAL A 213 0.35 -7.07 3.58
N PRO A 214 0.20 -7.65 2.38
CA PRO A 214 1.26 -8.45 1.79
C PRO A 214 2.51 -7.61 1.54
N PHE A 215 3.69 -8.22 1.77
CA PHE A 215 4.97 -7.67 1.39
C PHE A 215 5.84 -8.80 0.85
N MET A 216 6.29 -8.69 -0.39
CA MET A 216 7.10 -9.70 -1.06
C MET A 216 8.28 -9.05 -1.78
N ALA A 217 9.43 -9.75 -1.79
CA ALA A 217 10.64 -9.34 -2.49
C ALA A 217 11.14 -10.48 -3.38
N ARG A 218 11.48 -10.17 -4.65
CA ARG A 218 12.11 -11.10 -5.58
C ARG A 218 13.41 -10.51 -6.10
N TRP A 219 14.51 -11.25 -5.92
CA TRP A 219 15.82 -10.93 -6.48
C TRP A 219 16.62 -12.23 -6.63
N PRO A 220 16.50 -12.98 -7.74
CA PRO A 220 16.95 -14.36 -7.87
C PRO A 220 18.39 -14.62 -7.43
N GLN A 221 19.33 -13.79 -7.83
CA GLN A 221 20.75 -13.96 -7.43
C GLN A 221 21.07 -13.53 -6.00
N ARG A 222 20.14 -12.96 -5.26
CA ARG A 222 20.42 -12.37 -3.94
C ARG A 222 19.50 -12.90 -2.84
N ILE A 223 18.23 -13.09 -3.13
CA ILE A 223 17.19 -13.54 -2.19
C ILE A 223 16.86 -15.01 -2.48
N GLU A 224 16.88 -15.84 -1.46
CA GLU A 224 16.53 -17.25 -1.57
C GLU A 224 15.03 -17.42 -1.82
N ALA A 225 14.69 -18.26 -2.81
CA ALA A 225 13.30 -18.57 -3.12
C ALA A 225 12.61 -19.29 -1.94
N GLY A 226 11.38 -18.87 -1.61
CA GLY A 226 10.61 -19.46 -0.51
C GLY A 226 11.03 -19.01 0.89
N GLN A 227 11.98 -18.06 1.01
CA GLN A 227 12.34 -17.50 2.30
C GLN A 227 11.18 -16.73 2.92
N VAL A 228 10.99 -16.91 4.22
CA VAL A 228 10.03 -16.16 5.04
C VAL A 228 10.77 -15.48 6.17
N SER A 229 10.43 -14.22 6.43
CA SER A 229 10.97 -13.44 7.54
C SER A 229 9.84 -12.97 8.45
N ASP A 230 10.01 -13.14 9.76
CA ASP A 230 9.09 -12.65 10.80
C ASP A 230 9.46 -11.23 11.28
N GLN A 231 10.42 -10.58 10.64
CA GLN A 231 10.81 -9.21 10.98
C GLN A 231 9.64 -8.24 10.79
N LEU A 232 9.41 -7.40 11.79
CA LEU A 232 8.43 -6.34 11.71
C LEU A 232 8.85 -5.33 10.63
N THR A 233 7.99 -5.08 9.64
CA THR A 233 8.28 -4.16 8.53
C THR A 233 7.10 -3.22 8.27
N ASN A 234 7.40 -2.05 7.73
CA ASN A 234 6.43 -1.04 7.33
C ASN A 234 6.77 -0.56 5.90
N THR A 235 5.79 -0.10 5.15
CA THR A 235 6.03 0.44 3.80
C THR A 235 6.98 1.64 3.77
N THR A 236 7.07 2.40 4.86
CA THR A 236 8.09 3.46 5.02
C THR A 236 9.52 2.94 4.96
N ASP A 237 9.75 1.66 5.27
CA ASP A 237 11.08 1.04 5.28
C ASP A 237 11.69 0.84 3.88
N ILE A 238 10.85 0.91 2.85
CA ILE A 238 11.29 0.81 1.45
C ILE A 238 12.34 1.89 1.14
N PHE A 239 12.18 3.11 1.68
CA PHE A 239 13.10 4.20 1.38
C PHE A 239 14.54 3.91 1.87
N ALA A 240 14.71 3.55 3.15
CA ALA A 240 16.04 3.21 3.68
C ALA A 240 16.61 1.93 3.07
N THR A 241 15.74 0.97 2.76
CA THR A 241 16.13 -0.28 2.09
C THR A 241 16.69 -0.01 0.68
N LEU A 242 16.02 0.81 -0.10
CA LEU A 242 16.50 1.19 -1.45
C LEU A 242 17.78 2.04 -1.37
N ALA A 243 17.87 2.95 -0.40
CA ALA A 243 19.11 3.69 -0.16
C ALA A 243 20.27 2.73 0.14
N SER A 244 20.02 1.68 0.95
CA SER A 244 21.00 0.64 1.25
C SER A 244 21.38 -0.17 0.02
N VAL A 245 20.44 -0.52 -0.85
CA VAL A 245 20.72 -1.23 -2.11
C VAL A 245 21.69 -0.43 -2.98
N VAL A 246 21.47 0.88 -3.13
CA VAL A 246 22.31 1.74 -3.98
C VAL A 246 23.56 2.29 -3.27
N GLY A 247 23.81 1.88 -2.02
CA GLY A 247 24.97 2.32 -1.26
C GLY A 247 24.91 3.79 -0.79
N TYR A 248 23.71 4.40 -0.76
CA TYR A 248 23.53 5.78 -0.36
C TYR A 248 23.39 5.93 1.16
N SER A 249 24.25 6.73 1.77
CA SER A 249 24.18 7.04 3.20
C SER A 249 23.13 8.12 3.45
N LEU A 250 22.03 7.74 4.08
CA LEU A 250 20.99 8.68 4.49
C LEU A 250 21.51 9.66 5.54
N LYS A 251 21.16 10.92 5.40
CA LYS A 251 21.41 11.94 6.42
C LYS A 251 20.49 11.73 7.63
N GLU A 252 20.80 12.38 8.74
CA GLU A 252 19.99 12.29 9.98
C GLU A 252 18.53 12.70 9.75
N GLU A 253 18.30 13.74 8.98
CA GLU A 253 16.98 14.29 8.67
C GLU A 253 16.19 13.52 7.61
N ASP A 254 16.84 12.61 6.86
CA ASP A 254 16.18 11.84 5.81
C ASP A 254 15.39 10.67 6.41
N ALA A 255 14.17 10.43 5.90
CA ALA A 255 13.36 9.25 6.18
C ALA A 255 13.39 8.81 7.67
N THR A 256 13.00 9.71 8.56
CA THR A 256 13.13 9.60 10.02
C THR A 256 12.45 8.36 10.64
N ASP A 257 11.58 7.69 9.90
CA ASP A 257 10.83 6.51 10.34
C ASP A 257 11.15 5.25 9.52
N SER A 258 12.14 5.31 8.63
CA SER A 258 12.50 4.25 7.71
C SER A 258 13.69 3.43 8.23
N TYR A 259 13.51 2.13 8.33
CA TYR A 259 14.55 1.15 8.68
C TYR A 259 15.02 0.42 7.43
N ASP A 260 16.29 0.03 7.41
CA ASP A 260 16.85 -0.79 6.32
C ASP A 260 16.49 -2.27 6.51
N MET A 261 15.54 -2.75 5.70
CA MET A 261 15.08 -4.14 5.73
C MET A 261 15.86 -5.07 4.79
N LEU A 262 16.89 -4.56 4.12
CA LEU A 262 17.70 -5.36 3.20
C LEU A 262 18.32 -6.60 3.87
N PRO A 263 18.85 -6.55 5.10
CA PRO A 263 19.37 -7.74 5.79
C PRO A 263 18.30 -8.84 5.97
N ALA A 264 17.06 -8.47 6.28
CA ALA A 264 15.97 -9.43 6.41
C ALA A 264 15.61 -10.07 5.06
N MET A 265 15.57 -9.27 3.99
CA MET A 265 15.29 -9.75 2.63
C MET A 265 16.37 -10.72 2.15
N LEU A 266 17.61 -10.45 2.48
CA LEU A 266 18.76 -11.30 2.12
C LEU A 266 18.91 -12.55 3.01
N GLY A 267 18.14 -12.65 4.10
CA GLY A 267 18.25 -13.75 5.07
C GLY A 267 19.56 -13.77 5.86
N ILE A 268 20.23 -12.61 5.98
CA ILE A 268 21.49 -12.46 6.74
C ILE A 268 21.28 -11.84 8.11
N GLN A 269 20.03 -11.42 8.41
CA GLN A 269 19.67 -10.93 9.73
C GLN A 269 19.59 -12.08 10.73
N ASP A 270 20.16 -11.88 11.92
CA ASP A 270 19.93 -12.78 13.05
C ASP A 270 18.44 -12.73 13.42
N LYS A 271 17.83 -13.90 13.57
CA LYS A 271 16.39 -14.00 13.88
C LYS A 271 16.02 -13.42 15.25
N GLU A 272 16.97 -13.45 16.17
CA GLU A 272 16.79 -12.91 17.54
C GLU A 272 16.95 -11.38 17.58
N ASP A 273 17.60 -10.77 16.58
CA ASP A 273 17.80 -9.34 16.50
C ASP A 273 16.72 -8.68 15.65
N SER A 274 15.92 -7.82 16.25
CA SER A 274 14.91 -7.04 15.54
C SER A 274 15.51 -5.84 14.83
N ILE A 275 15.38 -5.78 13.50
CA ILE A 275 15.76 -4.60 12.72
C ILE A 275 14.89 -3.41 13.13
N ARG A 276 13.57 -3.63 13.18
CA ARG A 276 12.57 -2.65 13.62
C ARG A 276 12.01 -3.06 14.98
N PRO A 277 12.48 -2.47 16.08
CA PRO A 277 12.04 -2.88 17.43
C PRO A 277 10.60 -2.48 17.74
N HIS A 278 10.07 -1.47 17.05
CA HIS A 278 8.71 -0.97 17.23
C HIS A 278 8.15 -0.38 15.94
N MET A 279 6.83 -0.36 15.81
CA MET A 279 6.13 0.21 14.66
C MET A 279 4.98 1.08 15.13
N LEU A 280 4.97 2.34 14.66
CA LEU A 280 3.86 3.25 14.82
C LEU A 280 2.97 3.20 13.59
N THR A 281 1.66 3.17 13.81
CA THR A 281 0.65 3.37 12.78
C THR A 281 -0.40 4.35 13.25
N GLN A 282 -1.22 4.83 12.34
CA GLN A 282 -2.34 5.70 12.66
C GLN A 282 -3.62 5.16 12.04
N SER A 283 -4.72 5.24 12.77
CA SER A 283 -6.05 5.01 12.24
C SER A 283 -6.47 6.14 11.28
N PHE A 284 -7.60 5.98 10.61
CA PHE A 284 -8.16 7.03 9.75
C PHE A 284 -8.41 8.36 10.48
N ARG A 285 -8.70 8.31 11.77
CA ARG A 285 -8.91 9.51 12.60
C ARG A 285 -7.61 10.12 13.13
N GLY A 286 -6.45 9.55 12.77
CA GLY A 286 -5.15 10.02 13.22
C GLY A 286 -4.77 9.55 14.64
N GLU A 287 -5.52 8.59 15.18
CA GLU A 287 -5.23 8.00 16.49
C GLU A 287 -4.06 7.01 16.36
N PHE A 288 -3.17 7.03 17.35
CA PHE A 288 -1.94 6.25 17.29
C PHE A 288 -2.09 4.83 17.81
N GLN A 289 -1.37 3.93 17.17
CA GLN A 289 -1.08 2.58 17.62
C GLN A 289 0.43 2.35 17.61
N ILE A 290 0.91 1.57 18.58
CA ILE A 290 2.29 1.12 18.62
C ILE A 290 2.36 -0.40 18.78
N ARG A 291 3.20 -1.05 18.00
CA ARG A 291 3.55 -2.46 18.13
C ARG A 291 5.02 -2.59 18.52
N GLN A 292 5.31 -3.48 19.47
CA GLN A 292 6.65 -3.87 19.90
C GLN A 292 6.67 -5.39 20.11
N GLY A 293 7.35 -6.11 19.21
CA GLY A 293 7.30 -7.56 19.17
C GLY A 293 5.86 -8.07 19.05
N ASP A 294 5.43 -8.88 20.00
CA ASP A 294 4.09 -9.46 20.05
C ASP A 294 3.04 -8.52 20.68
N TRP A 295 3.47 -7.43 21.30
CA TRP A 295 2.56 -6.51 21.99
C TRP A 295 2.12 -5.35 21.10
N LYS A 296 0.81 -5.03 21.17
CA LYS A 296 0.21 -3.91 20.48
C LYS A 296 -0.64 -3.07 21.45
N TYR A 297 -0.37 -1.78 21.46
CA TYR A 297 -1.13 -0.80 22.23
C TYR A 297 -1.80 0.21 21.29
N LEU A 298 -3.09 0.45 21.49
CA LEU A 298 -3.87 1.48 20.81
C LEU A 298 -4.20 2.58 21.83
N ASP A 299 -3.80 3.81 21.52
CA ASP A 299 -4.01 4.99 22.39
C ASP A 299 -5.42 5.57 22.25
N HIS A 300 -6.40 4.70 21.99
CA HIS A 300 -7.80 5.07 21.78
C HIS A 300 -8.75 3.89 22.02
N LYS A 301 -10.04 4.21 22.19
CA LYS A 301 -11.13 3.23 22.21
C LYS A 301 -11.60 2.87 20.80
N GLY A 302 -12.13 1.67 20.64
CA GLY A 302 -12.73 1.22 19.38
C GLY A 302 -11.71 1.10 18.23
N SER A 303 -12.20 1.18 17.03
CA SER A 303 -11.37 0.94 15.83
C SER A 303 -10.49 2.12 15.42
N GLY A 304 -10.83 3.34 15.82
CA GLY A 304 -10.19 4.56 15.29
C GLY A 304 -10.59 4.91 13.86
N GLY A 305 -11.41 4.10 13.22
CA GLY A 305 -11.83 4.28 11.82
C GLY A 305 -13.30 4.01 11.60
N ASN A 306 -13.64 2.75 11.34
CA ASN A 306 -15.00 2.32 11.03
C ASN A 306 -15.90 2.30 12.28
N GLY A 307 -17.21 2.52 12.10
CA GLY A 307 -18.21 2.44 13.17
C GLY A 307 -18.77 1.03 13.32
N TYR A 308 -18.44 0.35 14.44
CA TYR A 308 -18.95 -1.00 14.75
C TYR A 308 -20.20 -0.98 15.63
N ASP A 309 -20.78 0.19 15.88
CA ASP A 309 -22.03 0.38 16.64
C ASP A 309 -23.29 0.27 15.77
N LYS A 310 -23.15 0.36 14.44
CA LYS A 310 -24.25 0.40 13.46
C LYS A 310 -24.07 -0.62 12.33
N PRO A 311 -25.19 -1.03 11.68
CA PRO A 311 -25.11 -1.81 10.44
C PRO A 311 -24.35 -1.07 9.32
N PRO A 312 -23.66 -1.77 8.42
CA PRO A 312 -23.52 -3.23 8.38
C PRO A 312 -22.45 -3.78 9.34
N MET A 313 -21.62 -2.92 9.97
CA MET A 313 -20.45 -3.30 10.73
C MET A 313 -20.77 -3.89 12.13
N LYS A 314 -21.94 -3.58 12.68
CA LYS A 314 -22.34 -4.04 14.04
C LYS A 314 -22.25 -5.56 14.23
N ARG A 315 -22.49 -6.33 13.18
CA ARG A 315 -22.42 -7.79 13.23
C ARG A 315 -20.99 -8.34 13.44
N TRP A 316 -19.98 -7.51 13.19
CA TRP A 316 -18.56 -7.84 13.38
C TRP A 316 -17.97 -7.23 14.66
N ALA A 317 -18.81 -6.54 15.44
CA ALA A 317 -18.38 -6.00 16.71
C ALA A 317 -18.08 -7.13 17.69
N LEU A 318 -16.90 -7.09 18.28
CA LEU A 318 -16.53 -8.01 19.36
C LEU A 318 -16.88 -7.39 20.71
N PRO A 319 -17.25 -8.21 21.71
CA PRO A 319 -17.48 -7.72 23.07
C PRO A 319 -16.22 -7.07 23.66
N GLU A 320 -16.34 -5.84 24.14
CA GLU A 320 -15.25 -5.18 24.83
C GLU A 320 -15.04 -5.78 26.22
N LYS A 321 -13.79 -6.22 26.53
CA LYS A 321 -13.41 -6.85 27.80
C LYS A 321 -12.93 -5.85 28.84
N ALA A 322 -12.62 -4.62 28.45
CA ALA A 322 -12.19 -3.53 29.31
C ALA A 322 -12.98 -2.24 29.01
N PRO A 323 -14.30 -2.19 29.22
CA PRO A 323 -15.16 -1.09 28.76
C PRO A 323 -14.81 0.27 29.35
N GLU A 324 -14.21 0.30 30.55
CA GLU A 324 -13.78 1.53 31.23
C GLU A 324 -12.36 1.99 30.80
N SER A 325 -11.65 1.21 29.99
CA SER A 325 -10.31 1.58 29.52
C SER A 325 -10.34 2.82 28.64
N THR A 326 -9.26 3.57 28.60
CA THR A 326 -9.06 4.70 27.68
C THR A 326 -8.36 4.30 26.39
N GLY A 327 -7.81 3.08 26.34
CA GLY A 327 -7.11 2.50 25.21
C GLY A 327 -7.24 0.98 25.18
N GLN A 328 -6.41 0.33 24.38
CA GLN A 328 -6.44 -1.13 24.21
C GLN A 328 -5.02 -1.69 24.23
N LEU A 329 -4.86 -2.88 24.84
CA LEU A 329 -3.60 -3.62 24.85
C LEU A 329 -3.85 -5.06 24.48
N TYR A 330 -3.07 -5.57 23.51
CA TYR A 330 -3.17 -6.95 23.01
C TYR A 330 -1.80 -7.63 22.98
N ASN A 331 -1.80 -8.96 23.20
CA ASN A 331 -0.67 -9.82 22.89
C ASN A 331 -1.02 -10.58 21.59
N LEU A 332 -0.47 -10.19 20.47
CA LEU A 332 -0.80 -10.74 19.16
C LEU A 332 -0.32 -12.17 18.95
N LYS A 333 0.61 -12.67 19.78
CA LYS A 333 1.04 -14.08 19.75
C LYS A 333 -0.07 -15.00 20.29
N ASP A 334 -0.72 -14.59 21.37
CA ASP A 334 -1.73 -15.38 22.03
C ASP A 334 -3.15 -15.05 21.54
N ASP A 335 -3.34 -13.82 21.05
CA ASP A 335 -4.61 -13.26 20.58
C ASP A 335 -4.42 -12.46 19.29
N PRO A 336 -4.14 -13.14 18.17
CA PRO A 336 -3.93 -12.48 16.86
C PRO A 336 -5.20 -11.78 16.35
N GLY A 337 -6.38 -12.17 16.84
CA GLY A 337 -7.67 -11.55 16.51
C GLY A 337 -8.04 -10.33 17.35
N GLU A 338 -7.17 -9.89 18.26
CA GLU A 338 -7.38 -8.70 19.11
C GLU A 338 -8.74 -8.75 19.84
N THR A 339 -9.08 -9.93 20.41
CA THR A 339 -10.39 -10.21 21.02
C THR A 339 -10.42 -9.96 22.54
N ASN A 340 -9.26 -9.88 23.19
CA ASN A 340 -9.12 -9.77 24.62
C ASN A 340 -8.29 -8.55 25.02
N ASN A 341 -8.93 -7.43 25.31
CA ASN A 341 -8.27 -6.21 25.74
C ASN A 341 -7.67 -6.36 27.14
N LEU A 342 -6.34 -6.40 27.21
CA LEU A 342 -5.54 -6.60 28.43
C LEU A 342 -5.19 -5.27 29.14
N PHE A 343 -5.84 -4.16 28.81
CA PHE A 343 -5.53 -2.83 29.31
C PHE A 343 -5.37 -2.75 30.83
N PHE A 344 -6.26 -3.38 31.59
CA PHE A 344 -6.19 -3.47 33.06
C PHE A 344 -5.45 -4.72 33.54
N ALA A 345 -5.52 -5.82 32.77
CA ALA A 345 -4.93 -7.10 33.17
C ALA A 345 -3.40 -7.10 33.11
N ASN A 346 -2.80 -6.26 32.27
CA ASN A 346 -1.34 -6.13 32.17
C ASN A 346 -0.90 -4.66 32.20
N GLU A 347 -1.07 -4.06 33.38
CA GLU A 347 -0.80 -2.64 33.59
C GLU A 347 0.67 -2.27 33.37
N SER A 348 1.61 -3.11 33.77
CA SER A 348 3.04 -2.84 33.59
C SER A 348 3.43 -2.72 32.12
N LYS A 349 2.95 -3.65 31.28
CA LYS A 349 3.19 -3.60 29.82
C LYS A 349 2.48 -2.43 29.17
N ARG A 350 1.27 -2.12 29.59
CA ARG A 350 0.54 -0.94 29.12
C ARG A 350 1.33 0.35 29.36
N ILE A 351 1.82 0.55 30.60
CA ILE A 351 2.61 1.75 30.95
C ILE A 351 3.90 1.82 30.12
N GLU A 352 4.59 0.69 29.93
CA GLU A 352 5.79 0.61 29.07
C GLU A 352 5.48 1.07 27.66
N MET A 353 4.41 0.53 27.05
CA MET A 353 4.03 0.84 25.65
C MET A 353 3.55 2.30 25.51
N GLN A 354 2.81 2.82 26.49
CA GLN A 354 2.39 4.24 26.53
C GLN A 354 3.61 5.16 26.58
N LYS A 355 4.58 4.86 27.45
CA LYS A 355 5.79 5.65 27.58
C LYS A 355 6.59 5.65 26.26
N LEU A 356 6.78 4.49 25.67
CA LEU A 356 7.48 4.36 24.39
C LEU A 356 6.76 5.17 23.28
N LEU A 357 5.43 5.10 23.21
CA LEU A 357 4.66 5.87 22.24
C LEU A 357 4.88 7.38 22.40
N GLU A 358 4.82 7.90 23.63
CA GLU A 358 5.03 9.34 23.90
C GLU A 358 6.48 9.78 23.63
N GLU A 359 7.47 8.93 23.93
CA GLU A 359 8.87 9.19 23.58
C GLU A 359 9.06 9.33 22.08
N LEU A 360 8.47 8.42 21.27
CA LEU A 360 8.57 8.46 19.82
C LEU A 360 7.84 9.66 19.20
N LYS A 361 6.64 9.97 19.69
CA LYS A 361 5.89 11.18 19.29
C LYS A 361 6.68 12.45 19.57
N THR A 362 7.32 12.53 20.72
CA THR A 362 8.10 13.70 21.16
C THR A 362 9.41 13.82 20.37
N SER A 363 10.05 12.70 20.06
CA SER A 363 11.32 12.71 19.30
C SER A 363 11.14 13.06 17.82
N GLY A 364 9.90 12.89 17.29
CA GLY A 364 9.59 13.10 15.87
C GLY A 364 10.26 12.10 14.92
N ARG A 365 10.76 10.99 15.47
CA ARG A 365 11.38 9.91 14.69
C ARG A 365 11.29 8.56 15.40
N SER A 366 11.25 7.50 14.63
CA SER A 366 11.29 6.13 15.14
C SER A 366 12.56 5.37 14.73
N ALA A 367 13.19 5.73 13.62
CA ALA A 367 14.39 5.07 13.11
C ALA A 367 15.70 5.64 13.70
N PRO A 368 16.79 4.87 13.72
CA PRO A 368 18.11 5.35 14.15
C PRO A 368 18.60 6.53 13.31
N LYS A 369 19.34 7.45 13.94
CA LYS A 369 19.93 8.62 13.26
C LYS A 369 21.00 8.23 12.25
N VAL A 370 21.77 7.22 12.57
CA VAL A 370 22.86 6.71 11.73
C VAL A 370 22.44 5.37 11.14
N ARG A 371 22.42 5.29 9.83
CA ARG A 371 22.11 4.10 9.05
C ARG A 371 23.21 3.89 8.03
N LYS A 372 23.89 2.77 8.11
CA LYS A 372 24.99 2.43 7.20
C LYS A 372 24.45 1.56 6.07
N PRO A 373 24.54 2.01 4.82
CA PRO A 373 24.09 1.22 3.68
C PRO A 373 25.00 0.00 3.48
N ILE A 374 24.43 -1.08 2.95
CA ILE A 374 25.21 -2.26 2.55
C ILE A 374 25.87 -2.01 1.19
N GLY A 375 25.13 -1.48 0.22
CA GLY A 375 25.57 -1.33 -1.17
C GLY A 375 25.48 -2.65 -1.94
N VAL A 376 24.95 -2.61 -3.15
CA VAL A 376 24.73 -3.82 -3.97
C VAL A 376 26.03 -4.57 -4.26
N GLU A 377 27.17 -3.88 -4.36
CA GLU A 377 28.48 -4.45 -4.59
C GLU A 377 28.96 -5.35 -3.43
N ASN A 378 28.46 -5.11 -2.21
CA ASN A 378 28.77 -5.88 -1.01
C ASN A 378 27.77 -7.00 -0.73
N ILE A 379 26.69 -7.11 -1.51
CA ILE A 379 25.70 -8.17 -1.36
C ILE A 379 26.19 -9.42 -2.10
N PRO A 380 26.35 -10.57 -1.42
CA PRO A 380 26.78 -11.81 -2.07
C PRO A 380 25.84 -12.20 -3.23
N ARG A 381 26.42 -12.62 -4.35
CA ARG A 381 25.68 -13.34 -5.40
C ARG A 381 25.56 -14.81 -4.99
N ARG A 382 24.42 -15.39 -5.24
CA ARG A 382 24.14 -16.82 -5.03
C ARG A 382 24.44 -17.64 -6.28
#